data_aea9db50a5ac029c487a0e8104a958ad
#
_entry.id   aea9db50a5ac029c487a0e8104a958ad
#
_cell.length_a   1.000
_cell.length_b   1.000
_cell.length_c   1.000
_cell.angle_alpha   90.00
_cell.angle_beta   90.00
_cell.angle_gamma   90.00
#
_symmetry.space_group_name_H-M   'P 1'
#
loop_
_entity.id
_entity.type
_entity.pdbx_description
1 polymer ?
#
loop_
_entity_poly.entity_id
_entity_poly.type
_entity_poly.pdbx_seq_one_letter_code
_entity_poly.pdbx_strand_id
1 'polypeptide(L)'
;MVALDTQMDHVWLYDTTLRDGTQAEGISLSVEDKIKITQLLDQLGIDYIEGGWPGSNPKDVAYFERVRDLELDHARITAFGSTCRVGSRPEDDANIQAMVDAHTPVIALVGKSWTLHVLDVLRTSL
;
A
#
# COMPACT_ATOMS: atom_id res chain seq x y z
N MET A 1 -25.63 -31.46 -23.48
CA MET A 1 -24.22 -31.28 -23.07
C MET A 1 -24.03 -29.79 -22.80
N VAL A 2 -24.11 -29.38 -21.53
CA VAL A 2 -23.95 -28.00 -21.13
C VAL A 2 -22.43 -27.73 -21.14
N ALA A 3 -21.96 -26.86 -22.04
CA ALA A 3 -20.61 -26.39 -22.01
C ALA A 3 -20.42 -25.66 -20.68
N LEU A 4 -19.58 -26.18 -19.80
CA LEU A 4 -19.09 -25.47 -18.65
C LEU A 4 -18.23 -24.33 -19.22
N ASP A 5 -18.77 -23.12 -19.16
CA ASP A 5 -18.01 -21.90 -19.40
C ASP A 5 -16.98 -21.79 -18.26
N THR A 6 -15.80 -22.35 -18.50
CA THR A 6 -14.65 -22.20 -17.60
C THR A 6 -14.01 -20.85 -17.86
N GLN A 7 -14.73 -19.78 -17.58
CA GLN A 7 -14.12 -18.49 -17.37
C GLN A 7 -13.27 -18.66 -16.10
N MET A 8 -11.96 -18.84 -16.27
CA MET A 8 -11.05 -18.88 -15.12
C MET A 8 -11.12 -17.50 -14.46
N ASP A 9 -11.69 -17.46 -13.26
CA ASP A 9 -11.69 -16.26 -12.46
C ASP A 9 -10.24 -15.82 -12.25
N HIS A 10 -9.90 -14.60 -12.67
CA HIS A 10 -8.57 -14.07 -12.44
C HIS A 10 -8.38 -13.79 -10.96
N VAL A 11 -7.33 -14.35 -10.36
CA VAL A 11 -6.94 -14.09 -8.97
C VAL A 11 -5.82 -13.07 -8.95
N TRP A 12 -6.07 -11.93 -8.34
CA TRP A 12 -5.09 -10.87 -8.17
C TRP A 12 -4.21 -11.13 -6.95
N LEU A 13 -2.89 -11.07 -7.12
CA LEU A 13 -1.92 -11.22 -6.04
C LEU A 13 -1.51 -9.84 -5.52
N TYR A 14 -1.68 -9.64 -4.22
CA TYR A 14 -1.32 -8.40 -3.53
C TYR A 14 -0.25 -8.68 -2.47
N ASP A 15 0.96 -8.17 -2.68
CA ASP A 15 2.11 -8.36 -1.78
C ASP A 15 2.29 -7.18 -0.84
N THR A 16 2.50 -7.46 0.44
CA THR A 16 2.70 -6.46 1.50
C THR A 16 4.08 -6.53 2.15
N THR A 17 5.03 -7.26 1.55
CA THR A 17 6.37 -7.45 2.10
C THR A 17 7.07 -6.13 2.41
N LEU A 18 6.97 -5.15 1.51
CA LEU A 18 7.68 -3.88 1.63
C LEU A 18 7.04 -2.89 2.61
N ARG A 19 5.79 -3.11 3.02
CA ARG A 19 5.12 -2.30 4.04
C ARG A 19 4.92 -3.10 5.33
N ASP A 20 4.04 -4.09 5.35
CA ASP A 20 3.71 -4.87 6.55
C ASP A 20 4.88 -5.77 6.97
N GLY A 21 5.51 -6.44 6.01
CA GLY A 21 6.65 -7.29 6.25
C GLY A 21 7.84 -6.57 6.89
N THR A 22 8.03 -5.27 6.62
CA THR A 22 9.10 -4.48 7.24
C THR A 22 8.82 -4.08 8.70
N GLN A 23 7.62 -4.34 9.20
CA GLN A 23 7.27 -4.12 10.62
C GLN A 23 7.73 -5.27 11.51
N ALA A 24 8.18 -6.39 10.93
CA ALA A 24 8.72 -7.52 11.68
C ALA A 24 10.03 -7.14 12.40
N GLU A 25 10.20 -7.66 13.61
CA GLU A 25 11.40 -7.43 14.42
C GLU A 25 12.66 -7.90 13.70
N GLY A 26 13.71 -7.10 13.70
CA GLY A 26 14.99 -7.41 13.08
C GLY A 26 15.04 -7.19 11.57
N ILE A 27 13.96 -6.74 10.94
CA ILE A 27 13.95 -6.40 9.51
C ILE A 27 14.12 -4.89 9.32
N SER A 28 15.15 -4.50 8.60
CA SER A 28 15.39 -3.10 8.20
C SER A 28 15.87 -3.05 6.75
N LEU A 29 14.98 -2.69 5.84
CA LEU A 29 15.30 -2.53 4.43
C LEU A 29 15.73 -1.10 4.13
N SER A 30 16.78 -0.95 3.33
CA SER A 30 17.12 0.32 2.70
C SER A 30 16.17 0.59 1.52
N VAL A 31 16.18 1.82 0.99
CA VAL A 31 15.44 2.15 -0.24
C VAL A 31 15.92 1.27 -1.40
N GLU A 32 17.23 1.04 -1.50
CA GLU A 32 17.83 0.16 -2.52
C GLU A 32 17.30 -1.28 -2.43
N ASP A 33 17.20 -1.82 -1.21
CA ASP A 33 16.67 -3.16 -1.00
C ASP A 33 15.20 -3.24 -1.42
N LYS A 34 14.40 -2.23 -1.07
CA LYS A 34 12.99 -2.15 -1.48
C LYS A 34 12.85 -2.11 -3.00
N ILE A 35 13.69 -1.35 -3.71
CA ILE A 35 13.71 -1.29 -5.17
C ILE A 35 14.03 -2.66 -5.79
N LYS A 36 15.06 -3.35 -5.28
CA LYS A 36 15.41 -4.69 -5.75
C LYS A 36 14.30 -5.71 -5.53
N ILE A 37 13.68 -5.68 -4.35
CA ILE A 37 12.55 -6.56 -4.02
C ILE A 37 11.36 -6.25 -4.93
N THR A 38 11.07 -4.98 -5.21
CA THR A 38 10.02 -4.59 -6.17
C THR A 38 10.24 -5.24 -7.53
N GLN A 39 11.46 -5.18 -8.06
CA GLN A 39 11.79 -5.80 -9.35
C GLN A 39 11.63 -7.33 -9.34
N LEU A 40 11.99 -7.98 -8.23
CA LEU A 40 11.82 -9.43 -8.09
C LEU A 40 10.34 -9.83 -7.99
N LEU A 41 9.53 -9.05 -7.28
CA LEU A 41 8.09 -9.28 -7.17
C LEU A 41 7.38 -9.06 -8.52
N ASP A 42 7.79 -8.05 -9.28
CA ASP A 42 7.30 -7.82 -10.63
C ASP A 42 7.64 -9.01 -11.56
N GLN A 43 8.89 -9.50 -11.55
CA GLN A 43 9.30 -10.67 -12.30
C GLN A 43 8.58 -11.95 -11.87
N LEU A 44 8.19 -12.06 -10.61
CA LEU A 44 7.40 -13.17 -10.09
C LEU A 44 5.94 -13.13 -10.57
N GLY A 45 5.47 -12.00 -11.08
CA GLY A 45 4.10 -11.82 -11.56
C GLY A 45 3.12 -11.39 -10.48
N ILE A 46 3.59 -10.68 -9.46
CA ILE A 46 2.71 -10.05 -8.45
C ILE A 46 1.98 -8.87 -9.08
N ASP A 47 0.66 -8.81 -8.92
CA ASP A 47 -0.18 -7.77 -9.54
C ASP A 47 -0.08 -6.42 -8.82
N TYR A 48 -0.01 -6.44 -7.48
CA TYR A 48 0.05 -5.24 -6.64
C TYR A 48 1.15 -5.37 -5.59
N ILE A 49 2.01 -4.36 -5.48
CA ILE A 49 3.07 -4.29 -4.48
C ILE A 49 2.81 -3.10 -3.57
N GLU A 50 2.50 -3.35 -2.30
CA GLU A 50 2.34 -2.34 -1.27
C GLU A 50 3.71 -1.83 -0.82
N GLY A 51 4.13 -0.70 -1.38
CA GLY A 51 5.50 -0.21 -1.28
C GLY A 51 5.84 0.42 0.07
N GLY A 52 4.86 0.94 0.81
CA GLY A 52 5.10 1.62 2.07
C GLY A 52 3.98 2.57 2.48
N TRP A 53 4.22 3.30 3.58
CA TRP A 53 3.32 4.32 4.10
C TRP A 53 4.00 5.71 4.07
N PRO A 54 3.84 6.50 2.99
CA PRO A 54 4.56 7.76 2.83
C PRO A 54 4.23 8.80 3.91
N GLY A 55 3.02 8.79 4.46
CA GLY A 55 2.62 9.68 5.55
C GLY A 55 3.21 9.35 6.91
N SER A 56 3.86 8.19 7.06
CA SER A 56 4.39 7.69 8.33
C SER A 56 5.92 7.61 8.38
N ASN A 57 6.57 7.40 7.23
CA ASN A 57 8.00 7.07 7.18
C ASN A 57 8.70 7.81 6.03
N PRO A 58 9.68 8.71 6.33
CA PRO A 58 10.45 9.41 5.30
C PRO A 58 11.19 8.48 4.33
N LYS A 59 11.61 7.28 4.77
CA LYS A 59 12.22 6.27 3.90
C LYS A 59 11.24 5.81 2.81
N ASP A 60 9.96 5.70 3.15
CA ASP A 60 8.94 5.32 2.19
C ASP A 60 8.67 6.45 1.18
N VAL A 61 8.76 7.71 1.58
CA VAL A 61 8.72 8.83 0.63
C VAL A 61 9.85 8.69 -0.40
N ALA A 62 11.09 8.48 0.05
CA ALA A 62 12.24 8.30 -0.84
C ALA A 62 12.10 7.06 -1.74
N TYR A 63 11.48 5.98 -1.25
CA TYR A 63 11.17 4.82 -2.07
C TYR A 63 10.18 5.17 -3.20
N PHE A 64 9.08 5.88 -2.88
CA PHE A 64 8.09 6.27 -3.88
C PHE A 64 8.65 7.24 -4.92
N GLU A 65 9.56 8.12 -4.55
CA GLU A 65 10.27 8.98 -5.51
C GLU A 65 11.08 8.15 -6.52
N ARG A 66 11.75 7.10 -6.07
CA ARG A 66 12.63 6.29 -6.91
C ARG A 66 11.90 5.22 -7.73
N VAL A 67 10.85 4.64 -7.19
CA VAL A 67 10.12 3.56 -7.88
C VAL A 67 9.37 4.07 -9.12
N ARG A 68 9.10 5.37 -9.20
CA ARG A 68 8.48 5.99 -10.40
C ARG A 68 9.31 5.84 -11.67
N ASP A 69 10.64 5.76 -11.51
CA ASP A 69 11.58 5.65 -12.63
C ASP A 69 11.79 4.18 -13.06
N LEU A 70 11.16 3.22 -12.37
CA LEU A 70 11.22 1.82 -12.75
C LEU A 70 10.20 1.50 -13.83
N GLU A 71 10.67 0.83 -14.87
CA GLU A 71 9.80 0.14 -15.81
C GLU A 71 9.44 -1.23 -15.21
N LEU A 72 8.17 -1.41 -14.84
CA LEU A 72 7.61 -2.65 -14.34
C LEU A 72 6.71 -3.25 -15.42
N ASP A 73 6.89 -4.54 -15.67
CA ASP A 73 6.17 -5.23 -16.73
C ASP A 73 4.76 -5.68 -16.31
N HIS A 74 4.56 -5.92 -15.01
CA HIS A 74 3.36 -6.55 -14.49
C HIS A 74 2.77 -5.80 -13.29
N ALA A 75 3.59 -5.51 -12.27
CA ALA A 75 3.13 -5.02 -10.99
C ALA A 75 2.67 -3.55 -11.00
N ARG A 76 1.65 -3.26 -10.20
CA ARG A 76 1.22 -1.90 -9.87
C ARG A 76 1.64 -1.55 -8.46
N ILE A 77 2.40 -0.46 -8.32
CA ILE A 77 2.82 0.02 -7.02
C ILE A 77 1.65 0.64 -6.28
N THR A 78 1.53 0.31 -5.01
CA THR A 78 0.46 0.79 -4.13
C THR A 78 1.05 1.57 -2.95
N ALA A 79 0.57 2.80 -2.73
CA ALA A 79 0.81 3.53 -1.50
C ALA A 79 -0.24 3.15 -0.46
N PHE A 80 0.20 2.87 0.78
CA PHE A 80 -0.69 2.51 1.88
C PHE A 80 -0.86 3.70 2.84
N GLY A 81 -2.04 3.80 3.45
CA GLY A 81 -2.28 4.71 4.55
C GLY A 81 -3.63 4.52 5.21
N SER A 82 -3.88 5.29 6.26
CA SER A 82 -5.18 5.34 6.90
C SER A 82 -6.12 6.32 6.21
N THR A 83 -7.42 6.16 6.44
CA THR A 83 -8.41 7.20 6.20
C THR A 83 -8.05 8.48 6.94
N CYS A 84 -8.63 9.62 6.57
CA CYS A 84 -8.37 10.90 7.22
C CYS A 84 -8.69 10.85 8.73
N ARG A 85 -8.06 11.75 9.49
CA ARG A 85 -8.28 11.86 10.94
C ARG A 85 -9.69 12.32 11.23
N VAL A 86 -10.21 11.89 12.39
CA VAL A 86 -11.50 12.35 12.91
C VAL A 86 -11.51 13.88 12.99
N GLY A 87 -12.56 14.49 12.43
CA GLY A 87 -12.72 15.94 12.40
C GLY A 87 -11.89 16.70 11.37
N SER A 88 -11.05 16.01 10.61
CA SER A 88 -10.30 16.59 9.47
C SER A 88 -11.04 16.36 8.16
N ARG A 89 -10.88 17.29 7.24
CA ARG A 89 -11.29 17.08 5.85
C ARG A 89 -10.19 16.33 5.11
N PRO A 90 -10.50 15.45 4.15
CA PRO A 90 -9.47 14.72 3.40
C PRO A 90 -8.45 15.64 2.71
N GLU A 91 -8.89 16.81 2.24
CA GLU A 91 -8.06 17.81 1.56
C GLU A 91 -7.01 18.45 2.48
N ASP A 92 -7.30 18.46 3.79
CA ASP A 92 -6.45 19.09 4.80
C ASP A 92 -5.63 18.06 5.61
N ASP A 93 -5.80 16.77 5.30
CA ASP A 93 -5.13 15.69 6.02
C ASP A 93 -3.77 15.35 5.40
N ALA A 94 -2.69 15.60 6.16
CA ALA A 94 -1.33 15.40 5.70
C ALA A 94 -1.02 13.95 5.31
N ASN A 95 -1.68 12.95 5.92
CA ASN A 95 -1.50 11.56 5.56
C ASN A 95 -2.14 11.25 4.20
N ILE A 96 -3.34 11.77 3.95
CA ILE A 96 -4.00 11.66 2.64
C ILE A 96 -3.15 12.36 1.57
N GLN A 97 -2.67 13.57 1.84
CA GLN A 97 -1.83 14.31 0.89
C GLN A 97 -0.54 13.55 0.56
N ALA A 98 0.14 12.98 1.56
CA ALA A 98 1.35 12.19 1.33
C ALA A 98 1.11 10.98 0.41
N MET A 99 -0.05 10.32 0.50
CA MET A 99 -0.42 9.22 -0.40
C MET A 99 -0.68 9.71 -1.83
N VAL A 100 -1.33 10.87 -1.98
CA VAL A 100 -1.55 11.51 -3.29
C VAL A 100 -0.21 11.92 -3.91
N ASP A 101 0.68 12.51 -3.12
CA ASP A 101 2.01 12.96 -3.55
C ASP A 101 2.97 11.78 -3.87
N ALA A 102 2.66 10.58 -3.40
CA ALA A 102 3.37 9.37 -3.81
C ALA A 102 3.20 9.07 -5.32
N HIS A 103 2.16 9.61 -5.97
CA HIS A 103 1.86 9.46 -7.40
C HIS A 103 1.86 8.00 -7.87
N THR A 104 1.36 7.10 -7.04
CA THR A 104 1.22 5.68 -7.38
C THR A 104 -0.08 5.43 -8.15
N PRO A 105 -0.13 4.40 -9.03
CA PRO A 105 -1.36 4.04 -9.73
C PRO A 105 -2.46 3.53 -8.81
N VAL A 106 -2.12 3.09 -7.60
CA VAL A 106 -3.06 2.53 -6.62
C VAL A 106 -2.77 3.10 -5.23
N ILE A 107 -3.83 3.35 -4.46
CA ILE A 107 -3.78 3.70 -3.04
C ILE A 107 -4.63 2.71 -2.26
N ALA A 108 -4.06 2.11 -1.22
CA ALA A 108 -4.75 1.26 -0.27
C ALA A 108 -5.06 2.04 1.01
N LEU A 109 -6.32 2.07 1.40
CA LEU A 109 -6.78 2.77 2.60
C LEU A 109 -7.27 1.79 3.66
N VAL A 110 -6.77 1.94 4.90
CA VAL A 110 -7.30 1.23 6.06
C VAL A 110 -8.15 2.16 6.92
N GLY A 111 -9.38 1.75 7.19
CA GLY A 111 -10.28 2.40 8.14
C GLY A 111 -10.52 1.51 9.36
N LYS A 112 -10.55 2.11 10.56
CA LYS A 112 -10.94 1.38 11.78
C LYS A 112 -12.46 1.26 11.81
N SER A 113 -12.97 0.02 11.71
CA SER A 113 -14.40 -0.29 11.67
C SER A 113 -14.90 -1.06 12.90
N TRP A 114 -14.00 -1.59 13.73
CA TRP A 114 -14.39 -2.25 14.97
C TRP A 114 -14.79 -1.22 16.02
N THR A 115 -15.96 -1.42 16.67
CA THR A 115 -16.52 -0.49 17.64
C THR A 115 -15.56 -0.10 18.77
N LEU A 116 -14.79 -1.06 19.30
CA LEU A 116 -13.73 -0.79 20.28
C LEU A 116 -12.68 0.19 19.75
N HIS A 117 -12.24 0.01 18.49
CA HIS A 117 -11.29 0.94 17.88
C HIS A 117 -11.89 2.34 17.67
N VAL A 118 -13.17 2.42 17.32
CA VAL A 118 -13.84 3.71 17.10
C VAL A 118 -14.00 4.45 18.42
N LEU A 119 -14.51 3.79 19.46
CA LEU A 119 -14.83 4.40 20.73
C LEU A 119 -13.60 4.67 21.61
N ASP A 120 -12.70 3.68 21.74
CA ASP A 120 -11.59 3.73 22.71
C ASP A 120 -10.28 4.24 22.10
N VAL A 121 -10.02 3.97 20.81
CA VAL A 121 -8.78 4.38 20.14
C VAL A 121 -8.96 5.71 19.43
N LEU A 122 -9.98 5.84 18.57
CA LEU A 122 -10.27 7.08 17.86
C LEU A 122 -11.03 8.09 18.72
N ARG A 123 -11.68 7.62 19.80
CA ARG A 123 -12.49 8.42 20.75
C ARG A 123 -13.54 9.28 20.05
N THR A 124 -14.28 8.64 19.16
CA THR A 124 -15.35 9.27 18.38
C THR A 124 -16.64 8.44 18.44
N SER A 125 -17.72 8.94 17.83
CA SER A 125 -18.99 8.21 17.71
C SER A 125 -18.96 7.19 16.57
N LEU A 126 -19.88 6.24 16.65
CA LEU A 126 -20.13 5.26 15.59
C LEU A 126 -20.83 5.93 14.41
#